data_ae8545afb77226efc824c687b9dfc96a
#
_entry.id   ae8545afb77226efc824c687b9dfc96a
#
_cell.length_a   1.000
_cell.length_b   1.000
_cell.length_c   1.000
_cell.angle_alpha   90.00
_cell.angle_beta   90.00
_cell.angle_gamma   90.00
#
_symmetry.space_group_name_H-M   'P 1'
#
loop_
_entity.id
_entity.type
_entity.pdbx_description
1 polymer ?
#
loop_
_entity_poly.entity_id
_entity_poly.type
_entity_poly.pdbx_seq_one_letter_code
_entity_poly.pdbx_strand_id
1 'polypeptide(L)'
;ERIKYTGSWGNWISQEGNYGGSVKYLEDPTGTETAELTFCGTGIEVFSCTQNDRGKVEISIDGEVWATADTYSATQKRQAKIFSTEEHKDKTLEYGIHTVKVRAMGEKNASASRDKVELDAFNVLNTEAARVEKVEVASASGMTTVSKAGSTLQMKVAVTPAEAINKGVTWSVTTKSGSAAATIDENGLLST
;
A
#
# COMPACT_ATOMS: atom_id res chain seq x y z
N GLU A 1 -1.80 -11.78 -7.88
CA GLU A 1 -0.79 -10.75 -8.23
C GLU A 1 0.42 -11.44 -8.87
N ARG A 2 0.97 -10.85 -9.91
CA ARG A 2 2.07 -11.45 -10.66
C ARG A 2 3.25 -10.47 -10.69
N ILE A 3 4.42 -10.93 -10.22
CA ILE A 3 5.65 -10.14 -10.30
C ILE A 3 6.12 -10.10 -11.76
N LYS A 4 6.39 -8.90 -12.26
CA LYS A 4 6.96 -8.64 -13.57
C LYS A 4 8.47 -8.50 -13.44
N TYR A 5 9.21 -9.32 -14.16
CA TYR A 5 10.68 -9.28 -14.20
C TYR A 5 11.16 -8.67 -15.51
N THR A 6 12.18 -7.80 -15.43
CA THR A 6 12.90 -7.26 -16.58
C THR A 6 14.37 -7.66 -16.44
N GLY A 7 14.98 -8.13 -17.54
CA GLY A 7 16.33 -8.67 -17.55
C GLY A 7 16.38 -10.19 -17.35
N SER A 8 17.58 -10.72 -17.19
CA SER A 8 17.88 -12.17 -17.27
C SER A 8 17.80 -12.85 -15.89
N TRP A 9 16.67 -12.73 -15.21
CA TRP A 9 16.46 -13.38 -13.92
C TRP A 9 16.42 -14.91 -14.05
N GLY A 10 17.31 -15.58 -13.32
CA GLY A 10 17.29 -17.01 -13.11
C GLY A 10 16.23 -17.41 -12.07
N ASN A 11 16.00 -18.70 -11.95
CA ASN A 11 15.11 -19.28 -10.95
C ASN A 11 15.72 -20.55 -10.35
N TRP A 12 15.99 -20.51 -9.05
CA TRP A 12 16.32 -21.71 -8.31
C TRP A 12 15.07 -22.29 -7.68
N ILE A 13 14.82 -23.56 -7.93
CA ILE A 13 13.72 -24.35 -7.37
C ILE A 13 14.26 -25.31 -6.31
N SER A 14 13.37 -25.80 -5.45
CA SER A 14 13.71 -26.74 -4.37
C SER A 14 14.74 -26.19 -3.39
N GLN A 15 14.64 -24.88 -3.11
CA GLN A 15 15.50 -24.18 -2.16
C GLN A 15 14.83 -24.11 -0.78
N GLU A 16 15.20 -25.05 0.09
CA GLU A 16 14.76 -24.99 1.50
C GLU A 16 15.14 -23.65 2.14
N GLY A 17 14.22 -23.12 2.95
CA GLY A 17 14.41 -21.86 3.66
C GLY A 17 14.08 -20.60 2.85
N ASN A 18 13.52 -20.72 1.65
CA ASN A 18 12.91 -19.65 0.90
C ASN A 18 11.37 -19.78 0.86
N TYR A 19 10.66 -18.67 0.68
CA TYR A 19 9.20 -18.67 0.53
C TYR A 19 8.81 -19.47 -0.73
N GLY A 20 7.86 -20.39 -0.59
CA GLY A 20 7.43 -21.23 -1.71
C GLY A 20 8.50 -22.16 -2.28
N GLY A 21 9.65 -22.35 -1.59
CA GLY A 21 10.72 -23.25 -2.00
C GLY A 21 11.46 -22.83 -3.27
N SER A 22 11.37 -21.57 -3.67
CA SER A 22 12.05 -21.04 -4.87
C SER A 22 12.53 -19.61 -4.64
N VAL A 23 13.52 -19.17 -5.43
CA VAL A 23 14.02 -17.80 -5.38
C VAL A 23 14.45 -17.34 -6.77
N LYS A 24 14.19 -16.07 -7.08
CA LYS A 24 14.70 -15.41 -8.28
C LYS A 24 16.07 -14.82 -7.99
N TYR A 25 16.99 -14.91 -8.97
CA TYR A 25 18.35 -14.41 -8.80
C TYR A 25 18.95 -13.79 -10.06
N LEU A 26 19.95 -12.96 -9.86
CA LEU A 26 20.86 -12.41 -10.87
C LEU A 26 22.30 -12.72 -10.45
N GLU A 27 23.11 -13.27 -11.35
CA GLU A 27 24.52 -13.58 -11.04
C GLU A 27 25.41 -12.35 -11.13
N ASP A 28 25.30 -11.59 -12.20
CA ASP A 28 26.12 -10.42 -12.50
C ASP A 28 25.20 -9.32 -13.05
N PRO A 29 24.46 -8.59 -12.18
CA PRO A 29 23.52 -7.57 -12.62
C PRO A 29 24.22 -6.36 -13.25
N THR A 30 23.58 -5.78 -14.26
CA THR A 30 24.10 -4.62 -15.00
C THR A 30 23.58 -3.27 -14.47
N GLY A 31 22.68 -3.29 -13.49
CA GLY A 31 22.05 -2.10 -12.94
C GLY A 31 20.69 -1.75 -13.58
N THR A 32 20.24 -2.55 -14.54
CA THR A 32 18.98 -2.32 -15.28
C THR A 32 17.89 -3.34 -14.98
N GLU A 33 18.23 -4.45 -14.34
CA GLU A 33 17.31 -5.53 -14.03
C GLU A 33 16.37 -5.15 -12.90
N THR A 34 15.08 -5.41 -13.12
CA THR A 34 14.04 -5.07 -12.14
C THR A 34 13.08 -6.21 -11.88
N ALA A 35 12.47 -6.17 -10.70
CA ALA A 35 11.29 -6.93 -10.35
C ALA A 35 10.23 -5.96 -9.85
N GLU A 36 9.04 -5.98 -10.44
CA GLU A 36 7.92 -5.09 -10.13
C GLU A 36 6.71 -5.89 -9.67
N LEU A 37 6.07 -5.44 -8.59
CA LEU A 37 4.80 -5.96 -8.10
C LEU A 37 3.81 -4.82 -7.92
N THR A 38 2.64 -4.93 -8.56
CA THR A 38 1.49 -4.08 -8.24
C THR A 38 0.70 -4.75 -7.12
N PHE A 39 0.40 -4.01 -6.06
CA PHE A 39 -0.30 -4.50 -4.88
C PHE A 39 -1.35 -3.50 -4.38
N CYS A 40 -2.29 -3.97 -3.55
CA CYS A 40 -3.26 -3.12 -2.87
C CYS A 40 -3.05 -3.26 -1.36
N GLY A 41 -2.76 -2.15 -0.68
CA GLY A 41 -2.46 -2.15 0.75
C GLY A 41 -1.94 -0.80 1.23
N THR A 42 -1.46 -0.72 2.47
CA THR A 42 -0.82 0.47 3.05
C THR A 42 0.68 0.31 3.25
N GLY A 43 1.25 -0.80 2.80
CA GLY A 43 2.68 -1.04 2.95
C GLY A 43 3.13 -2.35 2.34
N ILE A 44 4.44 -2.50 2.31
CA ILE A 44 5.08 -3.68 1.73
C ILE A 44 6.42 -3.96 2.41
N GLU A 45 6.75 -5.24 2.52
CA GLU A 45 8.06 -5.74 2.91
C GLU A 45 8.69 -6.50 1.74
N VAL A 46 10.00 -6.43 1.63
CA VAL A 46 10.80 -7.15 0.63
C VAL A 46 11.76 -8.11 1.32
N PHE A 47 11.74 -9.35 0.89
CA PHE A 47 12.59 -10.41 1.43
C PHE A 47 13.59 -10.90 0.39
N SER A 48 14.80 -11.18 0.87
CA SER A 48 15.93 -11.63 0.07
C SER A 48 16.79 -12.60 0.87
N CYS A 49 17.88 -13.07 0.29
CA CYS A 49 18.97 -13.70 1.00
C CYS A 49 20.10 -12.70 1.20
N THR A 50 20.60 -12.56 2.43
CA THR A 50 21.85 -11.85 2.69
C THR A 50 23.00 -12.84 2.82
N GLN A 51 24.14 -12.54 2.20
CA GLN A 51 25.34 -13.40 2.18
C GLN A 51 26.56 -12.60 1.73
N ASN A 52 27.76 -13.23 1.80
CA ASN A 52 29.03 -12.57 1.51
C ASN A 52 29.32 -12.30 0.01
N ASP A 53 28.44 -12.75 -0.88
CA ASP A 53 28.53 -12.55 -2.33
C ASP A 53 27.35 -11.72 -2.88
N ARG A 54 26.64 -10.99 -2.03
CA ARG A 54 25.45 -10.23 -2.41
C ARG A 54 25.75 -8.76 -2.67
N GLY A 55 25.02 -8.24 -3.66
CA GLY A 55 25.08 -6.85 -4.10
C GLY A 55 24.07 -5.94 -3.41
N LYS A 56 23.83 -4.79 -4.02
CA LYS A 56 22.88 -3.79 -3.56
C LYS A 56 21.66 -3.73 -4.45
N VAL A 57 20.52 -3.40 -3.86
CA VAL A 57 19.28 -3.16 -4.56
C VAL A 57 18.69 -1.80 -4.19
N GLU A 58 18.09 -1.13 -5.14
CA GLU A 58 17.25 0.05 -4.93
C GLU A 58 15.79 -0.37 -4.88
N ILE A 59 15.05 0.16 -3.93
CA ILE A 59 13.62 -0.08 -3.77
C ILE A 59 12.89 1.25 -3.97
N SER A 60 11.96 1.26 -4.92
CA SER A 60 11.07 2.39 -5.18
C SER A 60 9.61 1.97 -5.09
N ILE A 61 8.74 2.90 -4.67
CA ILE A 61 7.29 2.73 -4.65
C ILE A 61 6.69 3.90 -5.41
N ASP A 62 5.82 3.60 -6.38
CA ASP A 62 5.16 4.56 -7.28
C ASP A 62 6.13 5.50 -7.99
N GLY A 63 7.34 5.00 -8.29
CA GLY A 63 8.40 5.74 -8.97
C GLY A 63 9.28 6.58 -8.04
N GLU A 64 8.95 6.72 -6.77
CA GLU A 64 9.80 7.37 -5.77
C GLU A 64 10.76 6.37 -5.12
N VAL A 65 12.05 6.72 -5.03
CA VAL A 65 13.04 5.90 -4.33
C VAL A 65 12.81 6.01 -2.82
N TRP A 66 12.61 4.86 -2.18
CA TRP A 66 12.44 4.75 -0.73
C TRP A 66 13.71 4.34 -0.02
N ALA A 67 14.47 3.40 -0.59
CA ALA A 67 15.67 2.88 0.05
C ALA A 67 16.68 2.30 -0.94
N THR A 68 17.92 2.23 -0.51
CA THR A 68 18.95 1.32 -1.04
C THR A 68 19.28 0.29 0.04
N ALA A 69 19.11 -0.99 -0.26
CA ALA A 69 19.45 -2.07 0.64
C ALA A 69 20.77 -2.72 0.21
N ASP A 70 21.72 -2.82 1.14
CA ASP A 70 22.93 -3.61 0.98
C ASP A 70 22.63 -5.03 1.50
N THR A 71 22.64 -6.01 0.60
CA THR A 71 22.32 -7.39 0.96
C THR A 71 23.56 -8.22 1.32
N TYR A 72 24.73 -7.56 1.48
CA TYR A 72 25.91 -8.19 2.03
C TYR A 72 25.73 -8.60 3.49
N SER A 73 26.20 -9.77 3.84
CA SER A 73 26.39 -10.25 5.21
C SER A 73 27.52 -11.28 5.24
N ALA A 74 28.33 -11.27 6.28
CA ALA A 74 29.37 -12.28 6.45
C ALA A 74 28.80 -13.71 6.61
N THR A 75 27.56 -13.82 7.10
CA THR A 75 26.85 -15.09 7.28
C THR A 75 25.56 -15.08 6.44
N GLN A 76 25.26 -16.25 5.86
CA GLN A 76 24.02 -16.39 5.09
C GLN A 76 22.77 -16.30 6.00
N LYS A 77 21.81 -15.50 5.58
CA LYS A 77 20.46 -15.48 6.14
C LYS A 77 19.46 -15.48 5.00
N ARG A 78 18.69 -16.56 4.90
CA ARG A 78 17.53 -16.65 3.99
C ARG A 78 16.33 -15.96 4.59
N GLN A 79 15.36 -15.58 3.77
CA GLN A 79 14.18 -14.82 4.20
C GLN A 79 14.54 -13.59 5.05
N ALA A 80 15.65 -12.93 4.71
CA ALA A 80 16.04 -11.70 5.35
C ALA A 80 15.13 -10.58 4.85
N LYS A 81 14.44 -9.90 5.76
CA LYS A 81 13.71 -8.66 5.43
C LYS A 81 14.75 -7.58 5.14
N ILE A 82 14.81 -7.15 3.88
CA ILE A 82 15.77 -6.13 3.42
C ILE A 82 15.12 -4.74 3.31
N PHE A 83 13.79 -4.67 3.38
CA PHE A 83 13.02 -3.44 3.34
C PHE A 83 11.65 -3.65 3.99
N SER A 84 11.16 -2.61 4.67
CA SER A 84 9.77 -2.49 5.12
C SER A 84 9.35 -1.03 5.09
N THR A 85 8.18 -0.74 4.54
CA THR A 85 7.58 0.60 4.59
C THR A 85 7.38 1.10 6.01
N GLU A 86 7.15 0.21 6.98
CA GLU A 86 6.97 0.57 8.40
C GLU A 86 8.26 1.10 9.07
N GLU A 87 9.42 0.86 8.47
CA GLU A 87 10.71 1.38 8.94
C GLU A 87 10.99 2.81 8.44
N HIS A 88 10.22 3.30 7.48
CA HIS A 88 10.33 4.64 6.88
C HIS A 88 9.22 5.58 7.38
N LYS A 89 9.31 5.98 8.65
CA LYS A 89 8.26 6.75 9.34
C LYS A 89 8.08 8.18 8.82
N ASP A 90 8.98 8.67 8.01
CA ASP A 90 8.91 9.95 7.30
C ASP A 90 8.04 9.89 6.03
N LYS A 91 7.65 8.68 5.62
CA LYS A 91 6.79 8.41 4.45
C LYS A 91 5.56 7.63 4.88
N THR A 92 4.44 7.94 4.28
CA THR A 92 3.17 7.21 4.46
C THR A 92 2.67 6.70 3.13
N LEU A 93 2.16 5.49 3.13
CA LEU A 93 1.48 4.90 1.99
C LEU A 93 -0.01 4.77 2.35
N GLU A 94 -0.83 5.60 1.73
CA GLU A 94 -2.28 5.50 1.90
C GLU A 94 -2.77 4.16 1.34
N TYR A 95 -3.91 3.68 1.85
CA TYR A 95 -4.46 2.45 1.27
C TYR A 95 -4.86 2.66 -0.19
N GLY A 96 -4.30 1.85 -1.06
CA GLY A 96 -4.52 1.99 -2.49
C GLY A 96 -3.76 0.96 -3.31
N ILE A 97 -3.82 1.15 -4.62
CA ILE A 97 -3.03 0.36 -5.57
C ILE A 97 -1.68 1.06 -5.75
N HIS A 98 -0.62 0.33 -5.45
CA HIS A 98 0.76 0.78 -5.52
C HIS A 98 1.62 -0.16 -6.35
N THR A 99 2.75 0.33 -6.82
CA THR A 99 3.75 -0.50 -7.52
C THR A 99 5.08 -0.40 -6.80
N VAL A 100 5.55 -1.50 -6.22
CA VAL A 100 6.92 -1.62 -5.73
C VAL A 100 7.82 -2.12 -6.85
N LYS A 101 8.99 -1.51 -6.97
CA LYS A 101 10.05 -1.92 -7.89
C LYS A 101 11.33 -2.16 -7.11
N VAL A 102 11.92 -3.33 -7.29
CA VAL A 102 13.27 -3.67 -6.83
C VAL A 102 14.19 -3.68 -8.03
N ARG A 103 15.20 -2.81 -8.04
CA ARG A 103 16.22 -2.73 -9.09
C ARG A 103 17.55 -3.22 -8.56
N ALA A 104 18.15 -4.21 -9.22
CA ALA A 104 19.54 -4.57 -8.97
C ALA A 104 20.46 -3.42 -9.40
N MET A 105 21.40 -3.00 -8.56
CA MET A 105 22.20 -1.80 -8.84
C MET A 105 23.46 -2.09 -9.65
N GLY A 106 23.91 -3.36 -9.76
CA GLY A 106 25.23 -3.68 -10.30
C GLY A 106 26.37 -3.16 -9.39
N GLU A 107 26.05 -2.97 -8.12
CA GLU A 107 26.96 -2.47 -7.10
C GLU A 107 27.02 -3.43 -5.91
N LYS A 108 28.13 -3.41 -5.17
CA LYS A 108 28.32 -4.27 -4.00
C LYS A 108 28.99 -3.53 -2.84
N ASN A 109 28.90 -4.13 -1.65
CA ASN A 109 29.73 -3.77 -0.52
C ASN A 109 31.20 -4.04 -0.82
N ALA A 110 32.11 -3.23 -0.29
CA ALA A 110 33.55 -3.44 -0.46
C ALA A 110 34.03 -4.82 0.03
N SER A 111 33.38 -5.38 1.04
CA SER A 111 33.67 -6.70 1.59
C SER A 111 32.96 -7.84 0.83
N ALA A 112 32.06 -7.55 -0.10
CA ALA A 112 31.38 -8.58 -0.86
C ALA A 112 32.24 -9.15 -1.97
N SER A 113 32.23 -10.48 -2.12
CA SER A 113 32.98 -11.14 -3.19
C SER A 113 32.38 -10.94 -4.57
N ARG A 114 31.01 -10.77 -4.66
CA ARG A 114 30.23 -10.54 -5.88
C ARG A 114 29.12 -9.53 -5.63
N ASP A 115 28.39 -9.17 -6.66
CA ASP A 115 27.24 -8.26 -6.66
C ASP A 115 25.90 -8.99 -6.93
N LYS A 116 25.86 -10.30 -6.73
CA LYS A 116 24.71 -11.16 -6.93
C LYS A 116 23.49 -10.65 -6.16
N VAL A 117 22.33 -10.71 -6.78
CA VAL A 117 21.05 -10.32 -6.17
C VAL A 117 20.11 -11.51 -6.15
N GLU A 118 19.44 -11.70 -5.03
CA GLU A 118 18.30 -12.61 -4.90
C GLU A 118 17.04 -11.82 -4.51
N LEU A 119 15.88 -12.29 -4.96
CA LEU A 119 14.57 -11.83 -4.53
C LEU A 119 13.73 -13.04 -4.19
N ASP A 120 13.33 -13.13 -2.93
CA ASP A 120 12.59 -14.26 -2.39
C ASP A 120 11.08 -13.99 -2.39
N ALA A 121 10.65 -12.93 -1.70
CA ALA A 121 9.23 -12.65 -1.56
C ALA A 121 8.94 -11.16 -1.34
N PHE A 122 7.68 -10.81 -1.59
CA PHE A 122 7.04 -9.60 -1.11
C PHE A 122 5.95 -9.98 -0.10
N ASN A 123 5.83 -9.22 0.97
CA ASN A 123 4.72 -9.30 1.92
C ASN A 123 3.95 -7.98 1.91
N VAL A 124 2.71 -8.01 1.45
CA VAL A 124 1.85 -6.81 1.41
C VAL A 124 1.19 -6.62 2.76
N LEU A 125 1.31 -5.41 3.29
CA LEU A 125 0.80 -5.03 4.61
C LEU A 125 -0.57 -4.37 4.47
N ASN A 126 -1.45 -4.63 5.46
CA ASN A 126 -2.78 -4.04 5.57
C ASN A 126 -3.57 -4.12 4.25
N THR A 127 -3.73 -5.34 3.73
CA THR A 127 -4.45 -5.60 2.49
C THR A 127 -5.97 -5.41 2.61
N GLU A 128 -6.49 -5.37 3.84
CA GLU A 128 -7.90 -5.13 4.09
C GLU A 128 -8.12 -3.67 4.48
N ALA A 129 -8.84 -2.97 3.61
CA ALA A 129 -9.41 -1.67 3.96
C ALA A 129 -10.34 -1.83 5.16
N ALA A 130 -10.23 -0.97 6.17
CA ALA A 130 -11.26 -0.86 7.18
C ALA A 130 -12.58 -0.53 6.48
N ARG A 131 -13.51 -1.50 6.48
CA ARG A 131 -14.82 -1.33 5.84
C ARG A 131 -15.69 -0.43 6.69
N VAL A 132 -16.58 0.31 6.03
CA VAL A 132 -17.61 1.06 6.72
C VAL A 132 -18.58 0.07 7.40
N GLU A 133 -18.65 0.13 8.71
CA GLU A 133 -19.56 -0.68 9.53
C GLU A 133 -20.88 0.06 9.83
N LYS A 134 -20.77 1.39 10.00
CA LYS A 134 -21.92 2.22 10.38
C LYS A 134 -21.81 3.62 9.76
N VAL A 135 -22.94 4.12 9.31
CA VAL A 135 -23.11 5.51 8.90
C VAL A 135 -24.23 6.12 9.76
N GLU A 136 -23.92 7.20 10.46
CA GLU A 136 -24.87 7.96 11.26
C GLU A 136 -25.07 9.35 10.66
N VAL A 137 -26.32 9.72 10.46
CA VAL A 137 -26.72 11.04 9.95
C VAL A 137 -27.41 11.81 11.06
N ALA A 138 -26.96 13.02 11.32
CA ALA A 138 -27.55 13.92 12.31
C ALA A 138 -27.50 15.36 11.81
N SER A 139 -28.32 16.24 12.40
CA SER A 139 -28.15 17.67 12.16
C SER A 139 -26.93 18.20 12.93
N ALA A 140 -26.23 19.16 12.35
CA ALA A 140 -25.09 19.79 12.99
C ALA A 140 -25.46 20.55 14.28
N SER A 141 -26.69 21.07 14.33
CA SER A 141 -27.25 21.80 15.47
C SER A 141 -27.96 20.94 16.52
N GLY A 142 -28.14 19.62 16.24
CA GLY A 142 -28.95 18.73 17.07
C GLY A 142 -30.46 18.87 16.85
N MET A 143 -30.93 19.77 16.01
CA MET A 143 -32.35 19.91 15.67
C MET A 143 -32.81 18.70 14.84
N THR A 144 -34.03 18.22 15.13
CA THR A 144 -34.65 17.07 14.44
C THR A 144 -35.83 17.48 13.56
N THR A 145 -36.22 18.74 13.60
CA THR A 145 -37.35 19.27 12.83
C THR A 145 -37.02 20.63 12.24
N VAL A 146 -37.57 20.90 11.04
CA VAL A 146 -37.57 22.20 10.40
C VAL A 146 -39.04 22.55 10.14
N SER A 147 -39.53 23.57 10.84
CA SER A 147 -40.97 23.90 10.86
C SER A 147 -41.38 25.09 10.00
N LYS A 148 -40.42 25.79 9.40
CA LYS A 148 -40.70 26.97 8.59
C LYS A 148 -40.19 26.77 7.16
N ALA A 149 -41.09 27.02 6.20
CA ALA A 149 -40.70 27.01 4.78
C ALA A 149 -39.57 28.02 4.47
N GLY A 150 -38.64 27.64 3.62
CA GLY A 150 -37.45 28.43 3.30
C GLY A 150 -36.34 28.34 4.35
N SER A 151 -36.48 27.51 5.36
CA SER A 151 -35.42 27.28 6.33
C SER A 151 -34.45 26.22 5.84
N THR A 152 -33.23 26.30 6.37
CA THR A 152 -32.17 25.34 6.07
C THR A 152 -31.67 24.63 7.33
N LEU A 153 -31.15 23.41 7.17
CA LEU A 153 -30.58 22.62 8.25
C LEU A 153 -29.33 21.93 7.73
N GLN A 154 -28.18 22.25 8.33
CA GLN A 154 -26.95 21.56 7.99
C GLN A 154 -26.95 20.16 8.59
N MET A 155 -26.82 19.15 7.74
CA MET A 155 -26.64 17.76 8.11
C MET A 155 -25.15 17.44 8.22
N LYS A 156 -24.81 16.48 9.08
CA LYS A 156 -23.48 15.89 9.20
C LYS A 156 -23.58 14.38 9.19
N VAL A 157 -22.51 13.77 8.74
CA VAL A 157 -22.37 12.31 8.73
C VAL A 157 -21.21 11.91 9.62
N ALA A 158 -21.34 10.81 10.35
CA ALA A 158 -20.26 10.11 11.01
C ALA A 158 -20.17 8.71 10.42
N VAL A 159 -18.97 8.33 10.03
CA VAL A 159 -18.64 7.01 9.49
C VAL A 159 -17.81 6.26 10.52
N THR A 160 -18.19 5.03 10.82
CA THR A 160 -17.47 4.15 11.74
C THR A 160 -17.00 2.89 11.00
N PRO A 161 -15.77 2.41 11.22
CA PRO A 161 -14.74 3.01 12.06
C PRO A 161 -14.13 4.29 11.46
N ALA A 162 -13.48 5.11 12.30
CA ALA A 162 -12.91 6.39 11.86
C ALA A 162 -11.78 6.23 10.83
N GLU A 163 -11.11 5.09 10.80
CA GLU A 163 -10.08 4.66 9.85
C GLU A 163 -10.65 4.06 8.56
N ALA A 164 -11.98 4.00 8.39
CA ALA A 164 -12.58 3.54 7.13
C ALA A 164 -12.08 4.38 5.95
N ILE A 165 -11.63 3.70 4.89
CA ILE A 165 -10.88 4.32 3.79
C ILE A 165 -11.81 5.11 2.87
N ASN A 166 -12.96 4.57 2.55
CA ASN A 166 -13.96 5.28 1.76
C ASN A 166 -15.05 5.86 2.66
N LYS A 167 -14.91 7.14 3.00
CA LYS A 167 -15.90 7.90 3.78
C LYS A 167 -16.77 8.82 2.92
N GLY A 168 -16.63 8.72 1.60
CA GLY A 168 -17.45 9.48 0.66
C GLY A 168 -18.92 9.13 0.83
N VAL A 169 -19.78 10.14 0.91
CA VAL A 169 -21.23 9.98 1.04
C VAL A 169 -21.94 10.74 -0.07
N THR A 170 -23.09 10.21 -0.50
CA THR A 170 -24.02 10.88 -1.38
C THR A 170 -25.27 11.18 -0.59
N TRP A 171 -25.73 12.42 -0.63
CA TRP A 171 -26.90 12.87 0.07
C TRP A 171 -28.16 12.73 -0.79
N SER A 172 -29.24 12.28 -0.17
CA SER A 172 -30.57 12.27 -0.78
C SER A 172 -31.65 12.48 0.28
N VAL A 173 -32.75 13.07 -0.08
CA VAL A 173 -33.95 13.23 0.77
C VAL A 173 -35.16 12.68 0.04
N THR A 174 -36.01 11.95 0.77
CA THR A 174 -37.25 11.40 0.24
C THR A 174 -38.43 11.82 1.11
N THR A 175 -39.45 12.37 0.50
CA THR A 175 -40.67 12.72 1.18
C THR A 175 -41.50 11.44 1.46
N LYS A 176 -41.79 11.15 2.73
CA LYS A 176 -42.57 9.99 3.13
C LYS A 176 -44.09 10.26 3.10
N SER A 177 -44.48 11.50 3.35
CA SER A 177 -45.91 11.90 3.33
C SER A 177 -46.03 13.43 3.18
N GLY A 178 -47.16 13.90 2.63
CA GLY A 178 -47.41 15.33 2.42
C GLY A 178 -46.88 15.85 1.09
N SER A 179 -47.08 17.14 0.84
CA SER A 179 -46.69 17.84 -0.39
C SER A 179 -45.45 18.73 -0.22
N ALA A 180 -44.82 18.74 0.95
CA ALA A 180 -43.62 19.54 1.19
C ALA A 180 -42.43 18.94 0.42
N ALA A 181 -41.81 19.72 -0.44
CA ALA A 181 -40.57 19.35 -1.15
C ALA A 181 -39.38 19.85 -0.35
N ALA A 182 -38.56 18.93 0.11
CA ALA A 182 -37.23 19.25 0.67
C ALA A 182 -36.16 18.84 -0.33
N THR A 183 -35.08 19.59 -0.37
CA THR A 183 -33.89 19.27 -1.17
C THR A 183 -32.67 19.19 -0.25
N ILE A 184 -31.67 18.44 -0.66
CA ILE A 184 -30.38 18.39 0.04
C ILE A 184 -29.27 18.51 -1.00
N ASP A 185 -28.26 19.34 -0.73
CA ASP A 185 -27.13 19.51 -1.63
C ASP A 185 -26.00 18.51 -1.34
N GLU A 186 -24.95 18.55 -2.15
CA GLU A 186 -23.76 17.70 -2.01
C GLU A 186 -23.01 17.89 -0.69
N ASN A 187 -23.17 19.06 -0.04
CA ASN A 187 -22.55 19.38 1.25
C ASN A 187 -23.43 19.03 2.45
N GLY A 188 -24.61 18.44 2.20
CA GLY A 188 -25.56 18.05 3.24
C GLY A 188 -26.41 19.21 3.77
N LEU A 189 -26.57 20.32 3.02
CA LEU A 189 -27.47 21.40 3.38
C LEU A 189 -28.89 21.05 2.94
N LEU A 190 -29.74 20.73 3.92
CA LEU A 190 -31.17 20.47 3.73
C LEU A 190 -31.90 21.81 3.65
N SER A 191 -32.77 21.98 2.64
CA SER A 191 -33.60 23.13 2.41
C SER A 191 -35.09 22.73 2.26
N THR A 192 -36.01 23.50 2.85
CA THR A 192 -37.47 23.21 2.84
C THR A 192 -38.26 24.34 2.19
#